data_60fb37b14d942b7dc768bb822bb005af
#
_entry.id   60fb37b14d942b7dc768bb822bb005af
#
_cell.length_a   1.000
_cell.length_b   1.000
_cell.length_c   1.000
_cell.angle_alpha   90.00
_cell.angle_beta   90.00
_cell.angle_gamma   90.00
#
_symmetry.space_group_name_H-M   'P 1'
#
loop_
_entity.id
_entity.type
_entity.pdbx_description
1 polymer ?
#
loop_
_entity_poly.entity_id
_entity_poly.type
_entity_poly.pdbx_seq_one_letter_code
_entity_poly.pdbx_strand_id
1 'polypeptide(L)'
;MKRLDRIEGKKEKVEQIIGKDSEQVTWRHPGGKLRRLGPSSLNDSELLAIILGSGSRGKSAKEISDEIINKYHSLSGMMGKTIKELMAIKGLKEVKATQLAAVFEVARRIVKSLERE
;
A
#
# COMPACT_ATOMS: atom_id res chain seq x y z
N MET A 1 -9.68 14.23 -24.31
CA MET A 1 -11.08 13.99 -23.98
C MET A 1 -11.46 12.53 -24.02
N LYS A 2 -11.19 11.85 -25.13
CA LYS A 2 -11.52 10.42 -25.24
C LYS A 2 -10.86 9.59 -24.17
N ARG A 3 -9.65 9.95 -23.77
CA ARG A 3 -8.95 9.22 -22.71
C ARG A 3 -9.62 9.39 -21.36
N LEU A 4 -10.10 10.59 -21.10
CA LEU A 4 -10.80 10.88 -19.84
C LEU A 4 -12.14 10.15 -19.81
N ASP A 5 -12.87 10.18 -20.92
CA ASP A 5 -14.14 9.49 -21.05
C ASP A 5 -13.97 7.99 -20.83
N ARG A 6 -12.84 7.44 -21.33
CA ARG A 6 -12.55 6.03 -21.18
C ARG A 6 -12.30 5.65 -19.73
N ILE A 7 -11.64 6.51 -18.99
CA ILE A 7 -11.38 6.29 -17.56
C ILE A 7 -12.68 6.34 -16.77
N GLU A 8 -13.52 7.31 -17.07
CA GLU A 8 -14.81 7.44 -16.39
C GLU A 8 -15.72 6.28 -16.73
N GLY A 9 -15.75 5.86 -17.99
CA GLY A 9 -16.52 4.69 -18.41
C GLY A 9 -16.07 3.42 -17.71
N LYS A 10 -14.77 3.27 -17.47
CA LYS A 10 -14.24 2.13 -16.73
C LYS A 10 -14.66 2.16 -15.28
N LYS A 11 -14.69 3.34 -14.67
CA LYS A 11 -15.17 3.49 -13.29
C LYS A 11 -16.64 3.10 -13.17
N GLU A 12 -17.44 3.59 -14.10
CA GLU A 12 -18.86 3.26 -14.11
C GLU A 12 -19.08 1.77 -14.31
N LYS A 13 -18.32 1.14 -15.21
CA LYS A 13 -18.41 -0.30 -15.43
C LYS A 13 -18.01 -1.09 -14.21
N VAL A 14 -16.95 -0.65 -13.55
CA VAL A 14 -16.50 -1.32 -12.33
C VAL A 14 -17.57 -1.20 -11.25
N GLU A 15 -18.14 -0.03 -11.10
CA GLU A 15 -19.21 0.19 -10.13
C GLU A 15 -20.47 -0.62 -10.46
N GLN A 16 -20.76 -0.79 -11.75
CA GLN A 16 -21.90 -1.60 -12.19
C GLN A 16 -21.65 -3.09 -11.99
N ILE A 17 -20.45 -3.55 -12.27
CA ILE A 17 -20.06 -4.95 -12.11
C ILE A 17 -19.98 -5.32 -10.64
N ILE A 18 -19.41 -4.43 -9.86
CA ILE A 18 -19.31 -4.59 -8.41
C ILE A 18 -20.67 -4.32 -7.80
N GLY A 19 -21.56 -3.72 -8.59
CA GLY A 19 -22.86 -3.31 -8.15
C GLY A 19 -22.75 -2.06 -7.31
N LYS A 20 -23.87 -1.57 -6.96
CA LYS A 20 -23.94 -0.45 -6.04
C LYS A 20 -23.46 -0.86 -4.66
N ASP A 21 -23.05 -2.09 -4.56
CA ASP A 21 -22.47 -2.69 -3.38
C ASP A 21 -20.95 -2.64 -3.41
N SER A 22 -20.38 -1.66 -4.12
CA SER A 22 -18.94 -1.47 -4.17
C SER A 22 -18.33 -1.36 -2.78
N GLU A 23 -19.11 -0.87 -1.83
CA GLU A 23 -18.67 -0.79 -0.43
C GLU A 23 -18.54 -2.16 0.21
N GLN A 24 -19.26 -3.14 -0.33
CA GLN A 24 -19.20 -4.52 0.16
C GLN A 24 -18.17 -5.36 -0.58
N VAL A 25 -17.70 -4.85 -1.69
CA VAL A 25 -16.68 -5.58 -2.45
C VAL A 25 -15.33 -5.36 -1.82
N THR A 26 -14.85 -6.42 -1.22
CA THR A 26 -13.52 -6.41 -0.65
C THR A 26 -12.55 -6.88 -1.71
N TRP A 27 -11.63 -6.05 -2.07
CA TRP A 27 -10.57 -6.46 -2.95
C TRP A 27 -9.71 -7.47 -2.21
N ARG A 28 -9.71 -8.67 -2.71
CA ARG A 28 -9.02 -9.78 -2.06
C ARG A 28 -7.52 -9.53 -1.99
N HIS A 29 -7.01 -8.89 -3.04
CA HIS A 29 -5.59 -8.58 -3.14
C HIS A 29 -5.42 -7.14 -3.59
N PRO A 30 -4.75 -6.30 -2.80
CA PRO A 30 -4.50 -4.91 -3.18
C PRO A 30 -3.80 -4.78 -4.53
N GLY A 31 -2.96 -5.77 -4.91
CA GLY A 31 -2.31 -5.77 -6.21
C GLY A 31 -3.28 -5.78 -7.36
N GLY A 32 -4.40 -6.50 -7.23
CA GLY A 32 -5.44 -6.51 -8.24
C GLY A 32 -6.11 -5.15 -8.37
N LYS A 33 -6.38 -4.52 -7.25
CA LYS A 33 -6.94 -3.19 -7.22
C LYS A 33 -6.00 -2.18 -7.88
N LEU A 34 -4.71 -2.28 -7.57
CA LEU A 34 -3.69 -1.41 -8.18
C LEU A 34 -3.68 -1.55 -9.69
N ARG A 35 -3.67 -2.78 -10.18
CA ARG A 35 -3.62 -3.03 -11.63
C ARG A 35 -4.86 -2.53 -12.36
N ARG A 36 -6.01 -2.62 -11.74
CA ARG A 36 -7.27 -2.22 -12.38
C ARG A 36 -7.60 -0.75 -12.23
N LEU A 37 -7.38 -0.20 -11.07
CA LEU A 37 -7.82 1.15 -10.75
C LEU A 37 -6.67 2.16 -10.64
N GLY A 38 -5.43 1.70 -10.65
CA GLY A 38 -4.27 2.56 -10.56
C GLY A 38 -3.84 2.86 -9.13
N PRO A 39 -2.63 3.40 -8.96
CA PRO A 39 -2.04 3.58 -7.63
C PRO A 39 -2.78 4.56 -6.73
N SER A 40 -3.40 5.58 -7.30
CA SER A 40 -4.11 6.57 -6.48
C SER A 40 -5.37 6.03 -5.83
N SER A 41 -5.83 4.84 -6.26
CA SER A 41 -7.01 4.21 -5.68
C SER A 41 -6.74 3.52 -4.35
N LEU A 42 -5.48 3.34 -3.98
CA LEU A 42 -5.11 2.63 -2.77
C LEU A 42 -4.78 3.58 -1.64
N ASN A 43 -5.14 3.16 -0.43
CA ASN A 43 -4.69 3.88 0.75
C ASN A 43 -3.29 3.40 1.14
N ASP A 44 -2.69 4.05 2.11
CA ASP A 44 -1.32 3.76 2.53
C ASP A 44 -1.15 2.32 2.99
N SER A 45 -2.11 1.81 3.73
CA SER A 45 -2.07 0.43 4.23
C SER A 45 -2.10 -0.57 3.08
N GLU A 46 -2.93 -0.33 2.08
CA GLU A 46 -3.01 -1.20 0.91
C GLU A 46 -1.70 -1.22 0.12
N LEU A 47 -1.06 -0.06 -0.03
CA LEU A 47 0.24 0.00 -0.70
C LEU A 47 1.29 -0.79 0.06
N LEU A 48 1.33 -0.64 1.38
CA LEU A 48 2.26 -1.41 2.21
C LEU A 48 1.99 -2.90 2.10
N ALA A 49 0.72 -3.30 2.04
CA ALA A 49 0.37 -4.71 1.91
C ALA A 49 0.92 -5.31 0.62
N ILE A 50 0.91 -4.55 -0.48
CA ILE A 50 1.50 -4.99 -1.74
C ILE A 50 3.01 -5.19 -1.57
N ILE A 51 3.68 -4.26 -0.91
CA ILE A 51 5.12 -4.34 -0.70
C ILE A 51 5.47 -5.56 0.16
N LEU A 52 4.70 -5.81 1.21
CA LEU A 52 4.91 -6.96 2.07
C LEU A 52 4.63 -8.28 1.34
N GLY A 53 3.72 -8.25 0.39
CA GLY A 53 3.37 -9.41 -0.44
C GLY A 53 2.51 -10.41 0.30
N SER A 54 3.08 -11.16 1.21
CA SER A 54 2.35 -12.15 1.99
C SER A 54 2.38 -11.76 3.47
N GLY A 55 1.40 -12.29 4.21
CA GLY A 55 1.38 -12.10 5.64
C GLY A 55 2.27 -13.08 6.36
N SER A 56 2.14 -13.13 7.67
CA SER A 56 2.76 -14.13 8.51
C SER A 56 1.67 -15.10 8.98
N ARG A 57 2.08 -16.10 9.72
CA ARG A 57 1.14 -17.09 10.26
C ARG A 57 0.14 -16.40 11.18
N GLY A 58 -1.13 -16.52 10.84
CA GLY A 58 -2.20 -15.92 11.64
C GLY A 58 -2.45 -14.44 11.41
N LYS A 59 -1.72 -13.83 10.47
CA LYS A 59 -1.88 -12.41 10.18
C LYS A 59 -1.66 -12.14 8.70
N SER A 60 -2.63 -11.50 8.06
CA SER A 60 -2.50 -11.15 6.65
C SER A 60 -1.58 -9.94 6.46
N ALA A 61 -1.10 -9.76 5.23
CA ALA A 61 -0.31 -8.59 4.90
C ALA A 61 -1.09 -7.29 5.18
N LYS A 62 -2.38 -7.30 4.91
CA LYS A 62 -3.24 -6.14 5.18
C LYS A 62 -3.32 -5.83 6.67
N GLU A 63 -3.48 -6.87 7.49
CA GLU A 63 -3.52 -6.68 8.94
C GLU A 63 -2.21 -6.13 9.49
N ILE A 64 -1.08 -6.65 8.99
CA ILE A 64 0.24 -6.15 9.39
C ILE A 64 0.39 -4.69 8.97
N SER A 65 -0.04 -4.38 7.75
CA SER A 65 0.05 -3.01 7.22
C SER A 65 -0.81 -2.04 8.03
N ASP A 66 -2.02 -2.46 8.41
CA ASP A 66 -2.89 -1.64 9.24
C ASP A 66 -2.24 -1.33 10.58
N GLU A 67 -1.57 -2.31 11.18
CA GLU A 67 -0.85 -2.08 12.44
C GLU A 67 0.31 -1.13 12.27
N ILE A 68 1.02 -1.23 11.15
CA ILE A 68 2.12 -0.31 10.85
C ILE A 68 1.59 1.12 10.79
N ILE A 69 0.53 1.34 10.03
CA ILE A 69 -0.05 2.68 9.88
C ILE A 69 -0.60 3.18 11.22
N ASN A 70 -1.23 2.32 12.00
CA ASN A 70 -1.73 2.70 13.31
C ASN A 70 -0.60 3.12 14.25
N LYS A 71 0.54 2.44 14.19
CA LYS A 71 1.68 2.74 15.04
C LYS A 71 2.40 4.02 14.64
N TYR A 72 2.63 4.19 13.34
CA TYR A 72 3.43 5.31 12.84
C TYR A 72 2.59 6.46 12.28
N HIS A 73 1.28 6.27 12.18
CA HIS A 73 0.27 7.25 11.77
C HIS A 73 0.30 7.62 10.29
N SER A 74 1.42 7.50 9.61
CA SER A 74 1.54 7.84 8.20
C SER A 74 2.76 7.14 7.61
N LEU A 75 2.86 7.16 6.30
CA LEU A 75 4.05 6.63 5.62
C LEU A 75 5.29 7.44 6.02
N SER A 76 5.16 8.76 6.10
CA SER A 76 6.29 9.59 6.50
C SER A 76 6.75 9.31 7.92
N GLY A 77 5.85 8.86 8.79
CA GLY A 77 6.19 8.49 10.15
C GLY A 77 7.14 7.29 10.25
N MET A 78 7.25 6.52 9.18
CA MET A 78 8.14 5.36 9.13
C MET A 78 9.56 5.72 8.67
N MET A 79 9.75 6.92 8.19
CA MET A 79 11.06 7.33 7.68
C MET A 79 12.10 7.29 8.81
N GLY A 80 13.26 6.72 8.50
CA GLY A 80 14.35 6.66 9.46
C GLY A 80 14.25 5.56 10.51
N LYS A 81 13.22 4.72 10.44
CA LYS A 81 13.09 3.62 11.39
C LYS A 81 14.10 2.52 11.09
N THR A 82 14.70 1.97 12.13
CA THR A 82 15.65 0.88 11.99
C THR A 82 14.90 -0.43 11.75
N ILE A 83 15.63 -1.41 11.21
CA ILE A 83 15.07 -2.75 11.02
C ILE A 83 14.57 -3.32 12.35
N LYS A 84 15.36 -3.12 13.40
CA LYS A 84 15.01 -3.58 14.74
C LYS A 84 13.70 -2.96 15.23
N GLU A 85 13.52 -1.66 15.01
CA GLU A 85 12.27 -0.99 15.39
C GLU A 85 11.08 -1.53 14.61
N LEU A 86 11.26 -1.77 13.31
CA LEU A 86 10.19 -2.32 12.48
C LEU A 86 9.82 -3.73 12.92
N MET A 87 10.80 -4.52 13.35
CA MET A 87 10.56 -5.89 13.81
C MET A 87 9.75 -5.97 15.11
N ALA A 88 9.58 -4.85 15.80
CA ALA A 88 8.71 -4.83 16.97
C ALA A 88 7.23 -5.04 16.62
N ILE A 89 6.88 -4.86 15.35
CA ILE A 89 5.53 -5.12 14.88
C ILE A 89 5.37 -6.62 14.67
N LYS A 90 4.35 -7.20 15.29
CA LYS A 90 4.08 -8.62 15.18
C LYS A 90 3.82 -9.02 13.72
N GLY A 91 4.53 -10.04 13.26
CA GLY A 91 4.42 -10.51 11.89
C GLY A 91 5.43 -9.90 10.95
N LEU A 92 6.13 -8.86 11.39
CA LEU A 92 7.15 -8.20 10.58
C LEU A 92 8.52 -8.71 11.03
N LYS A 93 8.97 -9.77 10.34
CA LYS A 93 10.27 -10.37 10.65
C LYS A 93 11.37 -9.73 9.81
N GLU A 94 12.58 -10.23 9.99
CA GLU A 94 13.79 -9.60 9.42
C GLU A 94 13.70 -9.35 7.93
N VAL A 95 13.25 -10.32 7.13
CA VAL A 95 13.20 -10.16 5.68
C VAL A 95 12.27 -9.02 5.28
N LYS A 96 11.05 -9.01 5.81
CA LYS A 96 10.08 -7.97 5.47
C LYS A 96 10.46 -6.61 6.03
N ALA A 97 11.03 -6.58 7.24
CA ALA A 97 11.53 -5.35 7.82
C ALA A 97 12.65 -4.77 6.97
N THR A 98 13.53 -5.62 6.46
CA THR A 98 14.60 -5.21 5.56
C THR A 98 14.05 -4.65 4.26
N GLN A 99 13.02 -5.30 3.69
CA GLN A 99 12.38 -4.80 2.48
C GLN A 99 11.77 -3.42 2.69
N LEU A 100 11.08 -3.22 3.81
CA LEU A 100 10.51 -1.93 4.13
C LEU A 100 11.58 -0.87 4.32
N ALA A 101 12.65 -1.20 5.03
CA ALA A 101 13.75 -0.26 5.23
C ALA A 101 14.34 0.16 3.88
N ALA A 102 14.50 -0.78 2.95
CA ALA A 102 15.01 -0.48 1.62
C ALA A 102 14.05 0.43 0.84
N VAL A 103 12.76 0.16 0.91
CA VAL A 103 11.76 0.99 0.24
C VAL A 103 11.80 2.43 0.76
N PHE A 104 11.90 2.61 2.07
CA PHE A 104 11.93 3.94 2.64
C PHE A 104 13.24 4.67 2.34
N GLU A 105 14.34 3.93 2.20
CA GLU A 105 15.58 4.55 1.77
C GLU A 105 15.48 5.02 0.30
N VAL A 106 14.84 4.22 -0.56
CA VAL A 106 14.59 4.63 -1.94
C VAL A 106 13.74 5.91 -1.94
N ALA A 107 12.70 5.95 -1.14
CA ALA A 107 11.84 7.12 -1.04
C ALA A 107 12.63 8.36 -0.57
N ARG A 108 13.48 8.17 0.44
CA ARG A 108 14.32 9.26 0.95
C ARG A 108 15.21 9.84 -0.14
N ARG A 109 15.83 8.97 -0.94
CA ARG A 109 16.71 9.41 -2.03
C ARG A 109 15.94 10.14 -3.13
N ILE A 110 14.72 9.68 -3.41
CA ILE A 110 13.87 10.37 -4.40
C ILE A 110 13.55 11.77 -3.93
N VAL A 111 13.10 11.92 -2.69
CA VAL A 111 12.76 13.22 -2.12
C VAL A 111 13.97 14.15 -2.15
N LYS A 112 15.13 13.64 -1.72
CA LYS A 112 16.36 14.42 -1.70
C LYS A 112 16.77 14.86 -3.10
N SER A 113 16.59 14.00 -4.09
CA SER A 113 16.89 14.31 -5.49
C SER A 113 16.00 15.46 -6.01
N LEU A 114 14.72 15.44 -5.66
CA LEU A 114 13.79 16.46 -6.06
C LEU A 114 14.09 17.81 -5.41
N GLU A 115 14.58 17.81 -4.18
CA GLU A 115 14.95 19.04 -3.49
C GLU A 115 16.12 19.76 -4.12
N ARG A 116 16.96 19.04 -4.86
CA ARG A 116 18.13 19.62 -5.53
C ARG A 116 17.76 20.32 -6.84
N GLU A 117 16.61 20.04 -7.36
CA GLU A 117 16.11 20.67 -8.57
C GLU A 117 15.37 21.95 -8.23
#